data_d067b8674bccb72769558b96f351653b
#
_entry.id   d067b8674bccb72769558b96f351653b
#
_cell.length_a   1.000
_cell.length_b   1.000
_cell.length_c   1.000
_cell.angle_alpha   90.00
_cell.angle_beta   90.00
_cell.angle_gamma   90.00
#
_symmetry.space_group_name_H-M   'P 1'
#
loop_
_entity.id
_entity.type
_entity.pdbx_description
1 polymer ?
#
loop_
_entity_poly.entity_id
_entity_poly.type
_entity_poly.pdbx_seq_one_letter_code
_entity_poly.pdbx_strand_id
1 'polypeptide(L)'
;MLTSPTYDGLVSDVKSIAEVVHRRNIPLIVDEAHGAHFGFHKAFPENAVAYADAVIMSVHKTLPAFTQTAVLCLCSDRIDEKEVEKYLGIYETSSPSYVLMAGIERSLRMVSDGGSELFAAYVEKLSCFRASVRDLKHLAVPDAEDFSGEEAYAFDPGKILIVTKNGMSGQQLQEILLRDYALQMEMTSGNYVVAMTSFMDTEEGFGRLSHALHAMDARMEDTGKAAFSPKDIYRQPEKQMEPYQAEEAAHGSVRLEEAAGQVSADYIYLYPPGIPMIVPGEILTEPMIQIVRQCQEAGLDVEGLPETDIINIVKNARIDYN
;
A
#
# COMPACT_ATOMS: atom_id res chain seq x y z
N MET A 1 15.44 3.65 -3.46
CA MET A 1 14.47 2.84 -2.70
C MET A 1 13.24 2.61 -3.55
N LEU A 2 12.65 1.42 -3.51
CA LEU A 2 11.48 1.01 -4.27
C LEU A 2 10.53 0.25 -3.34
N THR A 3 9.22 0.53 -3.37
CA THR A 3 8.20 -0.29 -2.73
C THR A 3 7.62 -1.27 -3.75
N SER A 4 7.77 -2.56 -3.51
CA SER A 4 7.23 -3.64 -4.36
C SER A 4 7.06 -4.91 -3.51
N PRO A 5 5.85 -5.45 -3.43
CA PRO A 5 4.62 -5.01 -4.08
C PRO A 5 4.07 -3.69 -3.49
N THR A 6 3.16 -3.06 -4.22
CA THR A 6 2.30 -2.01 -3.67
C THR A 6 1.31 -2.62 -2.68
N TYR A 7 0.59 -1.77 -1.95
CA TYR A 7 -0.46 -2.21 -1.03
C TYR A 7 -1.53 -3.06 -1.72
N ASP A 8 -1.87 -2.70 -2.95
CA ASP A 8 -2.87 -3.38 -3.79
C ASP A 8 -2.35 -4.69 -4.40
N GLY A 9 -1.05 -4.97 -4.29
CA GLY A 9 -0.43 -6.18 -4.79
C GLY A 9 0.22 -6.07 -6.18
N LEU A 10 0.37 -4.86 -6.74
CA LEU A 10 1.11 -4.67 -7.98
C LEU A 10 2.62 -4.80 -7.74
N VAL A 11 3.31 -5.53 -8.58
CA VAL A 11 4.73 -5.85 -8.45
C VAL A 11 5.52 -5.21 -9.58
N SER A 12 6.62 -4.55 -9.24
CA SER A 12 7.57 -3.95 -10.20
C SER A 12 8.54 -5.00 -10.75
N ASP A 13 9.08 -4.76 -11.95
CA ASP A 13 10.22 -5.52 -12.47
C ASP A 13 11.52 -5.15 -11.71
N VAL A 14 11.64 -5.70 -10.49
CA VAL A 14 12.77 -5.44 -9.60
C VAL A 14 14.09 -5.82 -10.26
N LYS A 15 14.11 -6.89 -11.06
CA LYS A 15 15.31 -7.35 -11.78
C LYS A 15 15.81 -6.30 -12.76
N SER A 16 14.97 -5.83 -13.66
CA SER A 16 15.35 -4.82 -14.65
C SER A 16 15.71 -3.49 -13.99
N ILE A 17 15.00 -3.11 -12.92
CA ILE A 17 15.33 -1.90 -12.14
C ILE A 17 16.72 -2.05 -11.50
N ALA A 18 17.03 -3.21 -10.88
CA ALA A 18 18.34 -3.50 -10.32
C ALA A 18 19.46 -3.38 -11.37
N GLU A 19 19.27 -3.97 -12.55
CA GLU A 19 20.23 -3.86 -13.65
C GLU A 19 20.51 -2.41 -14.06
N VAL A 20 19.51 -1.54 -14.05
CA VAL A 20 19.64 -0.12 -14.40
C VAL A 20 20.43 0.64 -13.35
N VAL A 21 20.08 0.50 -12.06
CA VAL A 21 20.72 1.25 -10.96
C VAL A 21 22.14 0.74 -10.69
N HIS A 22 22.36 -0.58 -10.78
CA HIS A 22 23.66 -1.19 -10.55
C HIS A 22 24.70 -0.78 -11.62
N ARG A 23 24.28 -0.55 -12.87
CA ARG A 23 25.19 0.03 -13.89
C ARG A 23 25.76 1.38 -13.49
N ARG A 24 25.10 2.10 -12.58
CA ARG A 24 25.53 3.38 -12.02
C ARG A 24 26.13 3.24 -10.64
N ASN A 25 26.38 2.02 -10.17
CA ASN A 25 26.85 1.70 -8.82
C ASN A 25 25.94 2.28 -7.72
N ILE A 26 24.63 2.36 -7.95
CA ILE A 26 23.64 2.80 -6.98
C ILE A 26 23.01 1.55 -6.34
N PRO A 27 23.01 1.43 -5.01
CA PRO A 27 22.33 0.32 -4.34
C PRO A 27 20.81 0.41 -4.47
N LEU A 28 20.16 -0.75 -4.60
CA LEU A 28 18.70 -0.88 -4.61
C LEU A 28 18.22 -1.41 -3.27
N ILE A 29 17.41 -0.61 -2.57
CA ILE A 29 16.69 -1.03 -1.37
C ILE A 29 15.23 -1.23 -1.76
N VAL A 30 14.67 -2.41 -1.45
CA VAL A 30 13.27 -2.74 -1.72
C VAL A 30 12.49 -2.87 -0.42
N ASP A 31 11.43 -2.08 -0.28
CA ASP A 31 10.40 -2.30 0.71
C ASP A 31 9.43 -3.35 0.17
N GLU A 32 9.63 -4.58 0.60
CA GLU A 32 8.81 -5.76 0.28
C GLU A 32 7.93 -6.14 1.49
N ALA A 33 7.46 -5.14 2.25
CA ALA A 33 6.66 -5.38 3.46
C ALA A 33 5.43 -6.26 3.21
N HIS A 34 4.81 -6.17 2.03
CA HIS A 34 3.66 -6.97 1.63
C HIS A 34 4.03 -8.22 0.82
N GLY A 35 5.31 -8.53 0.64
CA GLY A 35 5.79 -9.64 -0.18
C GLY A 35 6.61 -10.70 0.57
N ALA A 36 6.53 -10.77 1.92
CA ALA A 36 7.31 -11.75 2.69
C ALA A 36 7.03 -13.23 2.31
N HIS A 37 5.94 -13.51 1.62
CA HIS A 37 5.56 -14.83 1.10
C HIS A 37 6.04 -15.10 -0.33
N PHE A 38 6.65 -14.14 -1.00
CA PHE A 38 7.13 -14.29 -2.36
C PHE A 38 8.26 -15.30 -2.48
N GLY A 39 8.34 -15.98 -3.64
CA GLY A 39 9.35 -16.98 -3.92
C GLY A 39 9.10 -18.37 -3.32
N PHE A 40 8.12 -18.56 -2.44
CA PHE A 40 7.84 -19.88 -1.84
C PHE A 40 6.97 -20.78 -2.73
N HIS A 41 6.29 -20.21 -3.73
CA HIS A 41 5.51 -20.99 -4.71
C HIS A 41 5.43 -20.24 -6.04
N LYS A 42 5.47 -20.97 -7.14
CA LYS A 42 5.50 -20.43 -8.52
C LYS A 42 4.29 -19.57 -8.93
N ALA A 43 3.18 -19.66 -8.21
CA ALA A 43 2.00 -18.82 -8.45
C ALA A 43 2.15 -17.39 -7.87
N PHE A 44 3.16 -17.16 -7.04
CA PHE A 44 3.48 -15.86 -6.49
C PHE A 44 4.72 -15.28 -7.19
N PRO A 45 4.88 -13.94 -7.18
CA PRO A 45 6.08 -13.29 -7.72
C PRO A 45 7.39 -13.79 -7.09
N GLU A 46 8.50 -13.54 -7.75
CA GLU A 46 9.83 -13.79 -7.20
C GLU A 46 10.12 -12.78 -6.08
N ASN A 47 10.87 -13.22 -5.06
CA ASN A 47 11.28 -12.36 -3.96
C ASN A 47 12.40 -11.43 -4.39
N ALA A 48 12.36 -10.17 -3.96
CA ALA A 48 13.33 -9.13 -4.31
C ALA A 48 14.76 -9.43 -3.82
N VAL A 49 14.95 -10.33 -2.85
CA VAL A 49 16.29 -10.73 -2.35
C VAL A 49 17.21 -11.28 -3.44
N ALA A 50 16.64 -11.76 -4.55
CA ALA A 50 17.43 -12.26 -5.68
C ALA A 50 18.12 -11.13 -6.48
N TYR A 51 17.69 -9.90 -6.35
CA TYR A 51 18.09 -8.78 -7.22
C TYR A 51 18.49 -7.51 -6.49
N ALA A 52 17.87 -7.23 -5.34
CA ALA A 52 18.11 -6.03 -4.55
C ALA A 52 19.34 -6.17 -3.65
N ASP A 53 19.87 -5.06 -3.13
CA ASP A 53 20.99 -5.03 -2.19
C ASP A 53 20.52 -5.11 -0.74
N ALA A 54 19.34 -4.58 -0.45
CA ALA A 54 18.64 -4.80 0.82
C ALA A 54 17.14 -4.92 0.59
N VAL A 55 16.50 -5.79 1.37
CA VAL A 55 15.05 -6.03 1.31
C VAL A 55 14.47 -6.02 2.71
N ILE A 56 13.39 -5.25 2.89
CA ILE A 56 12.66 -5.13 4.14
C ILE A 56 11.33 -5.88 3.98
N MET A 57 11.06 -6.86 4.86
CA MET A 57 9.85 -7.67 4.82
C MET A 57 9.12 -7.62 6.16
N SER A 58 7.82 -7.30 6.14
CA SER A 58 6.96 -7.45 7.32
C SER A 58 6.42 -8.86 7.37
N VAL A 59 7.02 -9.69 8.23
CA VAL A 59 6.66 -11.12 8.34
C VAL A 59 5.20 -11.28 8.76
N HIS A 60 4.72 -10.41 9.65
CA HIS A 60 3.36 -10.47 10.21
C HIS A 60 2.24 -10.16 9.22
N LYS A 61 2.55 -9.56 8.05
CA LYS A 61 1.50 -9.17 7.08
C LYS A 61 1.02 -10.34 6.24
N THR A 62 1.95 -11.17 5.76
CA THR A 62 1.63 -12.23 4.80
C THR A 62 2.07 -13.63 5.26
N LEU A 63 2.80 -13.72 6.37
CA LEU A 63 3.20 -14.97 7.03
C LEU A 63 2.69 -14.98 8.48
N PRO A 64 2.50 -16.16 9.09
CA PRO A 64 1.88 -16.29 10.43
C PRO A 64 2.87 -15.93 11.55
N ALA A 65 3.12 -14.65 11.74
CA ALA A 65 3.93 -14.11 12.83
C ALA A 65 3.15 -13.04 13.61
N PHE A 66 3.66 -12.67 14.79
CA PHE A 66 3.04 -11.62 15.59
C PHE A 66 3.20 -10.24 14.93
N THR A 67 2.24 -9.35 15.14
CA THR A 67 2.32 -7.94 14.73
C THR A 67 3.65 -7.31 15.18
N GLN A 68 4.17 -6.38 14.38
CA GLN A 68 5.47 -5.70 14.54
C GLN A 68 6.69 -6.55 14.15
N THR A 69 6.52 -7.78 13.70
CA THR A 69 7.66 -8.60 13.27
C THR A 69 8.08 -8.26 11.83
N ALA A 70 9.36 -7.98 11.65
CA ALA A 70 9.94 -7.70 10.35
C ALA A 70 11.34 -8.33 10.23
N VAL A 71 11.81 -8.44 9.00
CA VAL A 71 13.15 -8.92 8.67
C VAL A 71 13.78 -7.96 7.68
N LEU A 72 15.02 -7.57 7.92
CA LEU A 72 15.89 -6.88 6.97
C LEU A 72 16.91 -7.88 6.43
N CYS A 73 16.92 -8.08 5.12
CA CYS A 73 17.91 -8.90 4.42
C CYS A 73 18.93 -8.00 3.73
N LEU A 74 20.22 -8.19 4.03
CA LEU A 74 21.32 -7.63 3.26
C LEU A 74 21.77 -8.67 2.24
N CYS A 75 21.69 -8.32 0.95
CA CYS A 75 21.83 -9.27 -0.14
C CYS A 75 23.09 -9.06 -0.97
N SER A 76 23.85 -7.97 -0.74
CA SER A 76 25.10 -7.69 -1.44
C SER A 76 26.04 -6.81 -0.60
N ASP A 77 27.32 -6.74 -1.03
CA ASP A 77 28.35 -5.91 -0.39
C ASP A 77 28.26 -4.42 -0.80
N ARG A 78 27.25 -3.98 -1.56
CA ARG A 78 27.06 -2.56 -1.90
C ARG A 78 26.55 -1.73 -0.73
N ILE A 79 25.99 -2.38 0.27
CA ILE A 79 25.52 -1.76 1.51
C ILE A 79 26.42 -2.24 2.64
N ASP A 80 27.03 -1.31 3.35
CA ASP A 80 27.92 -1.64 4.49
C ASP A 80 27.08 -2.11 5.68
N GLU A 81 27.23 -3.39 6.04
CA GLU A 81 26.55 -4.03 7.17
C GLU A 81 26.76 -3.25 8.48
N LYS A 82 27.95 -2.72 8.74
CA LYS A 82 28.27 -1.97 9.96
C LYS A 82 27.53 -0.65 10.05
N GLU A 83 27.34 0.02 8.92
CA GLU A 83 26.52 1.24 8.89
C GLU A 83 25.05 0.90 9.14
N VAL A 84 24.55 -0.21 8.60
CA VAL A 84 23.17 -0.68 8.88
C VAL A 84 23.02 -1.03 10.35
N GLU A 85 23.93 -1.82 10.94
CA GLU A 85 23.90 -2.17 12.37
C GLU A 85 23.92 -0.92 13.26
N LYS A 86 24.71 0.09 12.91
CA LYS A 86 24.75 1.36 13.64
C LYS A 86 23.38 2.05 13.67
N TYR A 87 22.70 2.14 12.52
CA TYR A 87 21.39 2.76 12.45
C TYR A 87 20.30 1.91 13.11
N LEU A 88 20.34 0.59 12.98
CA LEU A 88 19.46 -0.30 13.75
C LEU A 88 19.65 -0.07 15.25
N GLY A 89 20.88 0.05 15.73
CA GLY A 89 21.16 0.36 17.14
C GLY A 89 20.64 1.73 17.62
N ILE A 90 20.42 2.68 16.71
CA ILE A 90 19.84 4.00 17.01
C ILE A 90 18.31 3.95 17.01
N TYR A 91 17.70 3.29 16.02
CA TYR A 91 16.27 3.37 15.77
C TYR A 91 15.46 2.19 16.33
N GLU A 92 16.11 1.06 16.59
CA GLU A 92 15.44 -0.10 17.21
C GLU A 92 15.43 0.00 18.73
N THR A 93 14.60 -0.84 19.35
CA THR A 93 14.56 -0.98 20.81
C THR A 93 15.84 -1.61 21.34
N SER A 94 16.32 -1.13 22.48
CA SER A 94 17.47 -1.72 23.18
C SER A 94 17.16 -3.08 23.84
N SER A 95 15.88 -3.43 23.96
CA SER A 95 15.42 -4.67 24.60
C SER A 95 14.48 -5.43 23.66
N PRO A 96 15.01 -6.26 22.74
CA PRO A 96 14.20 -7.00 21.80
C PRO A 96 13.27 -7.99 22.51
N SER A 97 12.04 -8.13 21.99
CA SER A 97 11.08 -9.09 22.51
C SER A 97 11.41 -10.50 22.02
N TYR A 98 11.82 -11.37 22.91
CA TYR A 98 12.04 -12.79 22.59
C TYR A 98 10.76 -13.49 22.10
N VAL A 99 9.58 -13.02 22.52
CA VAL A 99 8.29 -13.55 22.04
C VAL A 99 8.10 -13.25 20.58
N LEU A 100 8.38 -12.01 20.14
CA LEU A 100 8.30 -11.62 18.74
C LEU A 100 9.35 -12.37 17.90
N MET A 101 10.59 -12.50 18.38
CA MET A 101 11.64 -13.26 17.72
C MET A 101 11.27 -14.73 17.56
N ALA A 102 10.73 -15.37 18.61
CA ALA A 102 10.23 -16.74 18.54
C ALA A 102 9.05 -16.88 17.55
N GLY A 103 8.22 -15.85 17.41
CA GLY A 103 7.17 -15.80 16.41
C GLY A 103 7.72 -15.79 14.98
N ILE A 104 8.75 -15.00 14.70
CA ILE A 104 9.45 -15.00 13.40
C ILE A 104 10.03 -16.39 13.11
N GLU A 105 10.81 -16.94 14.06
CA GLU A 105 11.44 -18.25 13.91
C GLU A 105 10.41 -19.35 13.64
N ARG A 106 9.32 -19.35 14.40
CA ARG A 106 8.25 -20.35 14.24
C ARG A 106 7.57 -20.23 12.88
N SER A 107 7.33 -19.01 12.41
CA SER A 107 6.75 -18.75 11.09
C SER A 107 7.65 -19.25 9.96
N LEU A 108 8.94 -18.92 10.01
CA LEU A 108 9.91 -19.34 9.00
C LEU A 108 10.11 -20.85 9.01
N ARG A 109 10.13 -21.48 10.18
CA ARG A 109 10.18 -22.95 10.32
C ARG A 109 8.96 -23.61 9.68
N MET A 110 7.76 -23.08 9.89
CA MET A 110 6.53 -23.61 9.27
C MET A 110 6.64 -23.62 7.77
N VAL A 111 7.17 -22.54 7.17
CA VAL A 111 7.40 -22.45 5.73
C VAL A 111 8.51 -23.41 5.29
N SER A 112 9.60 -23.53 6.04
CA SER A 112 10.70 -24.45 5.74
C SER A 112 10.27 -25.92 5.75
N ASP A 113 9.45 -26.31 6.75
CA ASP A 113 9.10 -27.72 6.98
C ASP A 113 7.94 -28.20 6.10
N GLY A 114 6.99 -27.30 5.72
CA GLY A 114 5.76 -27.68 5.01
C GLY A 114 5.27 -26.65 3.98
N GLY A 115 6.08 -25.64 3.64
CA GLY A 115 5.65 -24.51 2.81
C GLY A 115 5.11 -24.92 1.45
N SER A 116 5.72 -25.89 0.79
CA SER A 116 5.25 -26.35 -0.53
C SER A 116 3.79 -26.80 -0.53
N GLU A 117 3.40 -27.59 0.49
CA GLU A 117 2.04 -28.10 0.62
C GLU A 117 1.07 -26.99 1.07
N LEU A 118 1.49 -26.15 2.03
CA LEU A 118 0.70 -25.03 2.54
C LEU A 118 0.39 -24.03 1.42
N PHE A 119 1.39 -23.63 0.63
CA PHE A 119 1.19 -22.71 -0.48
C PHE A 119 0.41 -23.32 -1.63
N ALA A 120 0.58 -24.63 -1.94
CA ALA A 120 -0.22 -25.30 -2.95
C ALA A 120 -1.71 -25.31 -2.57
N ALA A 121 -2.04 -25.65 -1.32
CA ALA A 121 -3.42 -25.58 -0.81
C ALA A 121 -3.98 -24.14 -0.80
N TYR A 122 -3.13 -23.15 -0.51
CA TYR A 122 -3.51 -21.74 -0.56
C TYR A 122 -3.87 -21.28 -1.98
N VAL A 123 -3.04 -21.62 -2.97
CA VAL A 123 -3.30 -21.33 -4.39
C VAL A 123 -4.62 -21.96 -4.86
N GLU A 124 -4.91 -23.19 -4.43
CA GLU A 124 -6.19 -23.84 -4.74
C GLU A 124 -7.37 -23.08 -4.16
N LYS A 125 -7.30 -22.66 -2.88
CA LYS A 125 -8.33 -21.83 -2.23
C LYS A 125 -8.56 -20.51 -2.97
N LEU A 126 -7.49 -19.82 -3.36
CA LEU A 126 -7.56 -18.58 -4.15
C LEU A 126 -8.25 -18.81 -5.50
N SER A 127 -7.86 -19.86 -6.21
CA SER A 127 -8.44 -20.22 -7.51
C SER A 127 -9.94 -20.55 -7.40
N CYS A 128 -10.33 -21.34 -6.40
CA CYS A 128 -11.73 -21.68 -6.14
C CYS A 128 -12.54 -20.43 -5.79
N PHE A 129 -12.00 -19.56 -4.94
CA PHE A 129 -12.66 -18.29 -4.58
C PHE A 129 -12.87 -17.42 -5.82
N ARG A 130 -11.82 -17.13 -6.62
CA ARG A 130 -11.94 -16.31 -7.82
C ARG A 130 -12.92 -16.88 -8.83
N ALA A 131 -12.93 -18.20 -9.01
CA ALA A 131 -13.91 -18.88 -9.85
C ALA A 131 -15.34 -18.68 -9.34
N SER A 132 -15.53 -18.68 -8.02
CA SER A 132 -16.87 -18.53 -7.39
C SER A 132 -17.45 -17.13 -7.53
N VAL A 133 -16.66 -16.10 -7.83
CA VAL A 133 -17.12 -14.69 -7.88
C VAL A 133 -17.05 -14.08 -9.29
N ARG A 134 -16.84 -14.88 -10.32
CA ARG A 134 -16.72 -14.39 -11.71
C ARG A 134 -18.01 -13.84 -12.31
N ASP A 135 -19.17 -14.25 -11.80
CA ASP A 135 -20.49 -13.89 -12.32
C ASP A 135 -21.11 -12.64 -11.68
N LEU A 136 -20.34 -11.96 -10.80
CA LEU A 136 -20.79 -10.71 -10.17
C LEU A 136 -20.98 -9.60 -11.21
N LYS A 137 -22.10 -8.87 -11.09
CA LYS A 137 -22.53 -7.86 -12.05
C LYS A 137 -22.03 -6.46 -11.68
N HIS A 138 -22.24 -6.08 -10.42
CA HIS A 138 -21.96 -4.75 -9.87
C HIS A 138 -20.65 -4.69 -9.11
N LEU A 139 -20.06 -5.85 -8.79
CA LEU A 139 -18.72 -6.00 -8.23
C LEU A 139 -17.79 -6.67 -9.23
N ALA A 140 -16.49 -6.47 -9.06
CA ALA A 140 -15.45 -7.22 -9.77
C ALA A 140 -14.33 -7.62 -8.81
N VAL A 141 -13.75 -8.78 -9.04
CA VAL A 141 -12.55 -9.24 -8.35
C VAL A 141 -11.46 -9.49 -9.40
N PRO A 142 -10.63 -8.48 -9.72
CA PRO A 142 -9.58 -8.60 -10.72
C PRO A 142 -8.59 -9.72 -10.38
N ASP A 143 -8.02 -10.34 -11.40
CA ASP A 143 -6.95 -11.33 -11.29
C ASP A 143 -5.69 -10.86 -12.03
N ALA A 144 -4.61 -11.61 -11.93
CA ALA A 144 -3.32 -11.28 -12.57
C ALA A 144 -3.45 -10.99 -14.07
N GLU A 145 -4.38 -11.67 -14.77
CA GLU A 145 -4.63 -11.47 -16.20
C GLU A 145 -5.19 -10.08 -16.52
N ASP A 146 -5.90 -9.46 -15.58
CA ASP A 146 -6.51 -8.13 -15.74
C ASP A 146 -5.48 -7.00 -15.65
N PHE A 147 -4.30 -7.27 -15.09
CA PHE A 147 -3.17 -6.34 -14.95
C PHE A 147 -2.04 -6.60 -15.96
N SER A 148 -2.30 -7.37 -17.01
CA SER A 148 -1.29 -7.70 -18.01
C SER A 148 -1.00 -6.51 -18.94
N GLY A 149 0.29 -6.25 -19.24
CA GLY A 149 0.74 -5.24 -20.20
C GLY A 149 1.64 -4.17 -19.60
N GLU A 150 1.42 -2.90 -19.98
CA GLU A 150 2.24 -1.76 -19.54
C GLU A 150 1.91 -1.30 -18.10
N GLU A 151 0.81 -1.78 -17.51
CA GLU A 151 0.30 -1.27 -16.23
C GLU A 151 0.98 -1.92 -15.01
N ALA A 152 1.36 -3.19 -15.09
CA ALA A 152 2.09 -3.89 -14.03
C ALA A 152 2.95 -5.03 -14.57
N TYR A 153 4.09 -5.26 -13.95
CA TYR A 153 4.98 -6.39 -14.27
C TYR A 153 4.39 -7.72 -13.78
N ALA A 154 3.88 -7.73 -12.54
CA ALA A 154 3.21 -8.88 -11.96
C ALA A 154 2.19 -8.43 -10.90
N PHE A 155 1.37 -9.36 -10.43
CA PHE A 155 0.37 -9.13 -9.40
C PHE A 155 0.44 -10.24 -8.34
N ASP A 156 0.25 -9.87 -7.08
CA ASP A 156 0.15 -10.80 -5.96
C ASP A 156 -1.26 -11.40 -5.88
N PRO A 157 -1.48 -12.67 -6.23
CA PRO A 157 -2.80 -13.29 -6.18
C PRO A 157 -3.38 -13.40 -4.75
N GLY A 158 -2.55 -13.25 -3.71
CA GLY A 158 -2.97 -13.19 -2.31
C GLY A 158 -3.69 -11.89 -1.94
N LYS A 159 -3.61 -10.87 -2.78
CA LYS A 159 -4.39 -9.64 -2.65
C LYS A 159 -5.70 -9.78 -3.41
N ILE A 160 -6.80 -9.72 -2.69
CA ILE A 160 -8.14 -9.78 -3.28
C ILE A 160 -8.69 -8.36 -3.33
N LEU A 161 -8.60 -7.76 -4.51
CA LEU A 161 -9.23 -6.47 -4.80
C LEU A 161 -10.73 -6.71 -5.07
N ILE A 162 -11.60 -5.95 -4.43
CA ILE A 162 -13.04 -6.00 -4.67
C ILE A 162 -13.46 -4.61 -5.14
N VAL A 163 -13.73 -4.47 -6.42
CA VAL A 163 -14.01 -3.21 -7.09
C VAL A 163 -15.51 -3.04 -7.31
N THR A 164 -16.06 -1.88 -6.98
CA THR A 164 -17.46 -1.54 -7.27
C THR A 164 -17.58 -0.94 -8.66
N LYS A 165 -18.62 -1.32 -9.39
CA LYS A 165 -18.92 -0.81 -10.74
C LYS A 165 -20.14 0.14 -10.76
N ASN A 166 -20.87 0.23 -9.66
CA ASN A 166 -22.15 0.95 -9.56
C ASN A 166 -22.05 2.36 -8.95
N GLY A 167 -20.82 2.86 -8.71
CA GLY A 167 -20.58 4.17 -8.10
C GLY A 167 -20.58 4.19 -6.57
N MET A 168 -20.69 3.03 -5.91
CA MET A 168 -20.44 2.91 -4.47
C MET A 168 -18.96 3.14 -4.18
N SER A 169 -18.63 3.85 -3.09
CA SER A 169 -17.24 4.00 -2.67
C SER A 169 -16.71 2.74 -1.99
N GLY A 170 -15.37 2.57 -2.00
CA GLY A 170 -14.70 1.49 -1.25
C GLY A 170 -15.01 1.57 0.24
N GLN A 171 -15.11 2.77 0.81
CA GLN A 171 -15.45 2.96 2.22
C GLN A 171 -16.87 2.44 2.52
N GLN A 172 -17.86 2.76 1.70
CA GLN A 172 -19.22 2.23 1.86
C GLN A 172 -19.24 0.70 1.75
N LEU A 173 -18.48 0.14 0.80
CA LEU A 173 -18.34 -1.31 0.66
C LEU A 173 -17.72 -1.94 1.91
N GLN A 174 -16.64 -1.36 2.46
CA GLN A 174 -16.00 -1.82 3.68
C GLN A 174 -16.93 -1.78 4.88
N GLU A 175 -17.67 -0.68 5.07
CA GLU A 175 -18.63 -0.53 6.17
C GLU A 175 -19.72 -1.61 6.12
N ILE A 176 -20.25 -1.92 4.93
CA ILE A 176 -21.27 -2.98 4.76
C ILE A 176 -20.67 -4.35 5.06
N LEU A 177 -19.47 -4.66 4.52
CA LEU A 177 -18.79 -5.94 4.75
C LEU A 177 -18.53 -6.15 6.25
N LEU A 178 -18.09 -5.12 6.96
CA LEU A 178 -17.83 -5.19 8.39
C LEU A 178 -19.12 -5.33 9.20
N ARG A 179 -20.10 -4.45 8.98
CA ARG A 179 -21.32 -4.38 9.77
C ARG A 179 -22.24 -5.58 9.58
N ASP A 180 -22.47 -5.97 8.31
CA ASP A 180 -23.51 -6.95 7.97
C ASP A 180 -22.97 -8.38 7.85
N TYR A 181 -21.67 -8.53 7.58
CA TYR A 181 -21.03 -9.85 7.35
C TYR A 181 -19.88 -10.14 8.31
N ALA A 182 -19.51 -9.19 9.17
CA ALA A 182 -18.35 -9.30 10.08
C ALA A 182 -17.06 -9.67 9.32
N LEU A 183 -16.82 -9.02 8.18
CA LEU A 183 -15.64 -9.16 7.34
C LEU A 183 -14.86 -7.83 7.36
N GLN A 184 -13.70 -7.84 8.03
CA GLN A 184 -12.79 -6.71 8.05
C GLN A 184 -11.86 -6.78 6.84
N MET A 185 -11.86 -5.73 6.03
CA MET A 185 -10.90 -5.58 4.92
C MET A 185 -9.63 -4.89 5.40
N GLU A 186 -8.56 -5.07 4.68
CA GLU A 186 -7.25 -4.48 5.00
C GLU A 186 -7.23 -2.98 4.75
N MET A 187 -7.74 -2.57 3.61
CA MET A 187 -7.82 -1.16 3.26
C MET A 187 -8.93 -0.89 2.25
N THR A 188 -9.27 0.39 2.11
CA THR A 188 -10.17 0.92 1.09
C THR A 188 -9.52 2.07 0.33
N SER A 189 -9.80 2.20 -0.94
CA SER A 189 -9.40 3.34 -1.77
C SER A 189 -10.38 3.54 -2.92
N GLY A 190 -10.74 4.80 -3.20
CA GLY A 190 -11.65 5.13 -4.29
C GLY A 190 -12.91 4.28 -4.31
N ASN A 191 -13.00 3.36 -5.26
CA ASN A 191 -14.13 2.46 -5.48
C ASN A 191 -13.81 0.98 -5.20
N TYR A 192 -12.78 0.67 -4.43
CA TYR A 192 -12.42 -0.70 -4.12
C TYR A 192 -11.97 -0.88 -2.66
N VAL A 193 -11.99 -2.12 -2.22
CA VAL A 193 -11.39 -2.58 -0.98
C VAL A 193 -10.39 -3.70 -1.27
N VAL A 194 -9.44 -3.87 -0.37
CA VAL A 194 -8.43 -4.93 -0.42
C VAL A 194 -8.65 -5.90 0.74
N ALA A 195 -8.82 -7.17 0.44
CA ALA A 195 -8.66 -8.24 1.42
C ALA A 195 -7.24 -8.81 1.28
N MET A 196 -6.48 -8.77 2.37
CA MET A 196 -5.18 -9.40 2.47
C MET A 196 -5.36 -10.81 3.00
N THR A 197 -4.85 -11.81 2.26
CA THR A 197 -4.98 -13.22 2.60
C THR A 197 -3.63 -13.91 2.74
N SER A 198 -3.60 -15.07 3.37
CA SER A 198 -2.43 -15.89 3.58
C SER A 198 -2.77 -17.39 3.49
N PHE A 199 -1.76 -18.25 3.50
CA PHE A 199 -1.98 -19.70 3.52
C PHE A 199 -2.70 -20.17 4.81
N MET A 200 -2.81 -19.35 5.83
CA MET A 200 -3.52 -19.66 7.08
C MET A 200 -5.03 -19.44 6.98
N ASP A 201 -5.50 -18.73 5.94
CA ASP A 201 -6.93 -18.52 5.74
C ASP A 201 -7.64 -19.83 5.38
N THR A 202 -8.83 -19.99 5.95
CA THR A 202 -9.61 -21.21 5.82
C THR A 202 -10.57 -21.16 4.63
N GLU A 203 -11.02 -22.33 4.16
CA GLU A 203 -12.09 -22.44 3.17
C GLU A 203 -13.37 -21.73 3.64
N GLU A 204 -13.68 -21.80 4.94
CA GLU A 204 -14.81 -21.09 5.54
C GLU A 204 -14.68 -19.58 5.36
N GLY A 205 -13.48 -19.00 5.59
CA GLY A 205 -13.19 -17.58 5.42
C GLY A 205 -13.47 -17.13 3.98
N PHE A 206 -12.91 -17.85 3.00
CA PHE A 206 -13.18 -17.59 1.58
C PHE A 206 -14.65 -17.78 1.20
N GLY A 207 -15.31 -18.80 1.74
CA GLY A 207 -16.73 -19.06 1.52
C GLY A 207 -17.62 -17.94 2.07
N ARG A 208 -17.31 -17.42 3.27
CA ARG A 208 -18.01 -16.26 3.86
C ARG A 208 -17.86 -15.01 2.99
N LEU A 209 -16.63 -14.73 2.50
CA LEU A 209 -16.41 -13.60 1.61
C LEU A 209 -17.20 -13.76 0.31
N SER A 210 -17.12 -14.91 -0.36
CA SER A 210 -17.88 -15.19 -1.59
C SER A 210 -19.38 -15.01 -1.36
N HIS A 211 -19.94 -15.55 -0.28
CA HIS A 211 -21.35 -15.39 0.08
C HIS A 211 -21.73 -13.92 0.28
N ALA A 212 -20.93 -13.15 0.99
CA ALA A 212 -21.16 -11.72 1.23
C ALA A 212 -21.20 -10.95 -0.09
N LEU A 213 -20.24 -11.19 -0.98
CA LEU A 213 -20.16 -10.51 -2.28
C LEU A 213 -21.38 -10.80 -3.15
N HIS A 214 -21.83 -12.06 -3.25
CA HIS A 214 -23.05 -12.42 -3.98
C HIS A 214 -24.32 -11.79 -3.37
N ALA A 215 -24.43 -11.83 -2.03
CA ALA A 215 -25.59 -11.25 -1.36
C ALA A 215 -25.65 -9.73 -1.52
N MET A 216 -24.53 -9.06 -1.59
CA MET A 216 -24.44 -7.63 -1.87
C MET A 216 -24.74 -7.33 -3.34
N ASP A 217 -24.05 -8.01 -4.27
CA ASP A 217 -24.21 -7.82 -5.71
C ASP A 217 -25.68 -7.95 -6.17
N ALA A 218 -26.40 -8.92 -5.59
CA ALA A 218 -27.82 -9.14 -5.87
C ALA A 218 -28.75 -8.00 -5.41
N ARG A 219 -28.28 -7.13 -4.50
CA ARG A 219 -29.05 -5.98 -3.97
C ARG A 219 -28.59 -4.65 -4.55
N MET A 220 -27.45 -4.64 -5.24
CA MET A 220 -26.90 -3.44 -5.85
C MET A 220 -27.67 -3.09 -7.12
N GLU A 221 -27.90 -1.80 -7.31
CA GLU A 221 -28.51 -1.24 -8.51
C GLU A 221 -27.47 -0.38 -9.24
N ASP A 222 -27.60 -0.28 -10.55
CA ASP A 222 -26.76 0.62 -11.33
C ASP A 222 -27.20 2.07 -11.10
N THR A 223 -26.36 2.86 -10.46
CA THR A 223 -26.66 4.26 -10.14
C THR A 223 -26.35 5.21 -11.27
N GLY A 224 -25.71 4.76 -12.34
CA GLY A 224 -25.22 5.60 -13.46
C GLY A 224 -24.13 6.61 -13.06
N LYS A 225 -23.66 6.57 -11.80
CA LYS A 225 -22.57 7.44 -11.33
C LYS A 225 -21.23 6.80 -11.66
N ALA A 226 -20.33 7.59 -12.21
CA ALA A 226 -18.94 7.19 -12.31
C ALA A 226 -18.36 7.08 -10.89
N ALA A 227 -17.61 6.02 -10.61
CA ALA A 227 -16.83 5.95 -9.39
C ALA A 227 -15.76 7.05 -9.40
N PHE A 228 -15.48 7.63 -8.24
CA PHE A 228 -14.36 8.56 -8.09
C PHE A 228 -13.07 7.82 -8.46
N SER A 229 -12.37 8.34 -9.47
CA SER A 229 -11.07 7.81 -9.89
C SER A 229 -9.98 8.82 -9.57
N PRO A 230 -9.00 8.47 -8.76
CA PRO A 230 -7.94 9.39 -8.34
C PRO A 230 -6.84 9.61 -9.40
N LYS A 231 -7.12 9.51 -10.69
CA LYS A 231 -6.11 9.59 -11.77
C LYS A 231 -5.21 10.83 -11.73
N ASP A 232 -5.67 11.89 -11.09
CA ASP A 232 -4.96 13.17 -11.01
C ASP A 232 -4.44 13.52 -9.61
N ILE A 233 -4.56 12.62 -8.64
CA ILE A 233 -4.16 12.88 -7.24
C ILE A 233 -2.64 13.11 -7.13
N TYR A 234 -1.85 12.32 -7.83
CA TYR A 234 -0.39 12.36 -7.72
C TYR A 234 0.21 13.18 -8.88
N ARG A 235 0.16 14.50 -8.75
CA ARG A 235 0.90 15.42 -9.63
C ARG A 235 2.26 15.72 -9.01
N GLN A 236 3.25 16.07 -9.81
CA GLN A 236 4.50 16.63 -9.30
C GLN A 236 4.35 18.14 -9.22
N PRO A 237 4.12 18.72 -8.04
CA PRO A 237 4.09 20.14 -7.83
C PRO A 237 5.50 20.72 -7.91
N GLU A 238 5.58 22.05 -8.09
CA GLU A 238 6.85 22.76 -8.01
C GLU A 238 7.35 22.78 -6.57
N LYS A 239 8.58 22.30 -6.35
CA LYS A 239 9.24 22.31 -5.05
C LYS A 239 10.04 23.60 -4.90
N GLN A 240 9.68 24.43 -3.89
CA GLN A 240 10.37 25.66 -3.55
C GLN A 240 11.54 25.46 -2.61
N MET A 241 11.45 24.50 -1.72
CA MET A 241 12.49 24.16 -0.73
C MET A 241 12.46 22.69 -0.35
N GLU A 242 13.51 22.20 0.29
CA GLU A 242 13.53 20.83 0.79
C GLU A 242 12.55 20.65 1.96
N PRO A 243 11.92 19.44 2.13
CA PRO A 243 10.95 19.19 3.18
C PRO A 243 11.47 19.56 4.58
N TYR A 244 12.70 19.18 4.93
CA TYR A 244 13.29 19.50 6.22
C TYR A 244 13.43 21.02 6.47
N GLN A 245 13.70 21.81 5.41
CA GLN A 245 13.76 23.27 5.50
C GLN A 245 12.39 23.90 5.76
N ALA A 246 11.37 23.32 5.13
CA ALA A 246 9.99 23.73 5.37
C ALA A 246 9.56 23.40 6.81
N GLU A 247 9.90 22.21 7.32
CA GLU A 247 9.59 21.79 8.68
C GLU A 247 10.27 22.64 9.76
N GLU A 248 11.53 23.07 9.53
CA GLU A 248 12.29 23.90 10.45
C GLU A 248 11.93 25.40 10.37
N ALA A 249 11.23 25.82 9.33
CA ALA A 249 10.83 27.21 9.11
C ALA A 249 9.73 27.67 10.07
N ALA A 250 9.48 28.98 10.14
CA ALA A 250 8.33 29.52 10.86
C ALA A 250 7.03 29.23 10.11
N HIS A 251 6.05 28.64 10.77
CA HIS A 251 4.77 28.25 10.18
C HIS A 251 3.65 29.25 10.50
N GLY A 252 2.63 29.27 9.66
CA GLY A 252 1.35 29.91 9.88
C GLY A 252 0.24 29.03 9.36
N SER A 253 -0.93 29.09 9.96
CA SER A 253 -2.12 28.36 9.53
C SER A 253 -3.00 29.26 8.69
N VAL A 254 -3.51 28.75 7.58
CA VAL A 254 -4.47 29.43 6.68
C VAL A 254 -5.60 28.47 6.33
N ARG A 255 -6.71 29.02 5.86
CA ARG A 255 -7.76 28.17 5.28
C ARG A 255 -7.25 27.51 4.01
N LEU A 256 -7.62 26.26 3.80
CA LEU A 256 -7.19 25.50 2.63
C LEU A 256 -7.49 26.25 1.31
N GLU A 257 -8.66 26.92 1.23
CA GLU A 257 -9.07 27.73 0.06
C GLU A 257 -8.21 28.97 -0.20
N GLU A 258 -7.49 29.45 0.82
CA GLU A 258 -6.62 30.65 0.77
C GLU A 258 -5.15 30.26 0.58
N ALA A 259 -4.84 28.96 0.52
CA ALA A 259 -3.48 28.44 0.52
C ALA A 259 -2.82 28.47 -0.86
N ALA A 260 -3.56 28.68 -1.94
CA ALA A 260 -3.01 28.71 -3.30
C ALA A 260 -1.88 29.74 -3.45
N GLY A 261 -0.77 29.33 -4.08
CA GLY A 261 0.43 30.15 -4.24
C GLY A 261 1.31 30.22 -2.99
N GLN A 262 1.01 29.51 -1.92
CA GLN A 262 1.83 29.44 -0.71
C GLN A 262 2.60 28.12 -0.65
N VAL A 263 3.64 28.06 0.18
CA VAL A 263 4.48 26.85 0.34
C VAL A 263 3.93 26.03 1.50
N SER A 264 3.64 24.74 1.26
CA SER A 264 3.16 23.85 2.30
C SER A 264 4.21 23.62 3.38
N ALA A 265 3.74 23.55 4.63
CA ALA A 265 4.51 23.06 5.78
C ALA A 265 4.03 21.68 6.25
N ASP A 266 2.95 21.16 5.64
CA ASP A 266 2.34 19.90 6.01
C ASP A 266 2.53 18.84 4.91
N TYR A 267 2.59 17.56 5.35
CA TYR A 267 2.33 16.41 4.51
C TYR A 267 0.83 16.18 4.45
N ILE A 268 0.23 16.15 3.27
CA ILE A 268 -1.17 15.77 3.07
C ILE A 268 -1.21 14.50 2.25
N TYR A 269 -1.88 13.48 2.75
CA TYR A 269 -1.92 12.17 2.14
C TYR A 269 -3.27 11.48 2.35
N LEU A 270 -3.57 10.51 1.51
CA LEU A 270 -4.66 9.57 1.73
C LEU A 270 -4.15 8.39 2.53
N TYR A 271 -4.86 8.00 3.58
CA TYR A 271 -4.52 6.81 4.34
C TYR A 271 -5.69 5.83 4.43
N PRO A 272 -5.45 4.55 4.09
CA PRO A 272 -4.28 3.96 3.43
C PRO A 272 -4.12 4.38 1.96
N PRO A 273 -2.94 4.28 1.31
CA PRO A 273 -1.69 3.68 1.77
C PRO A 273 -0.68 4.66 2.42
N GLY A 274 -1.01 5.95 2.55
CA GLY A 274 -0.13 6.96 3.12
C GLY A 274 0.82 7.60 2.09
N ILE A 275 0.49 7.56 0.80
CA ILE A 275 1.27 8.23 -0.24
C ILE A 275 0.94 9.71 -0.24
N PRO A 276 1.95 10.61 -0.07
CA PRO A 276 1.70 12.04 -0.03
C PRO A 276 1.16 12.59 -1.35
N MET A 277 0.10 13.39 -1.27
CA MET A 277 -0.39 14.25 -2.34
C MET A 277 0.31 15.60 -2.34
N ILE A 278 0.70 16.07 -1.14
CA ILE A 278 1.40 17.32 -0.89
C ILE A 278 2.50 17.03 0.13
N VAL A 279 3.68 17.57 -0.13
CA VAL A 279 4.86 17.44 0.73
C VAL A 279 5.29 18.82 1.21
N PRO A 280 5.83 18.98 2.43
CA PRO A 280 6.40 20.25 2.88
C PRO A 280 7.43 20.79 1.88
N GLY A 281 7.38 22.09 1.63
CA GLY A 281 8.27 22.74 0.67
C GLY A 281 7.73 22.85 -0.76
N GLU A 282 6.59 22.24 -1.06
CA GLU A 282 5.90 22.34 -2.35
C GLU A 282 4.99 23.57 -2.42
N ILE A 283 4.89 24.18 -3.62
CA ILE A 283 3.95 25.29 -3.87
C ILE A 283 2.55 24.71 -4.04
N LEU A 284 1.63 25.15 -3.20
CA LEU A 284 0.22 24.78 -3.24
C LEU A 284 -0.44 25.43 -4.46
N THR A 285 -1.07 24.63 -5.31
CA THR A 285 -1.81 25.11 -6.48
C THR A 285 -3.31 24.92 -6.29
N GLU A 286 -4.12 25.74 -6.93
CA GLU A 286 -5.57 25.63 -6.92
C GLU A 286 -6.06 24.21 -7.29
N PRO A 287 -5.50 23.54 -8.35
CA PRO A 287 -5.89 22.16 -8.66
C PRO A 287 -5.58 21.17 -7.52
N MET A 288 -4.49 21.35 -6.77
CA MET A 288 -4.16 20.47 -5.63
C MET A 288 -5.17 20.64 -4.51
N ILE A 289 -5.53 21.87 -4.19
CA ILE A 289 -6.55 22.20 -3.19
C ILE A 289 -7.90 21.58 -3.56
N GLN A 290 -8.27 21.69 -4.84
CA GLN A 290 -9.51 21.09 -5.35
C GLN A 290 -9.50 19.56 -5.25
N ILE A 291 -8.36 18.90 -5.51
CA ILE A 291 -8.22 17.44 -5.37
C ILE A 291 -8.39 17.04 -3.90
N VAL A 292 -7.75 17.74 -2.95
CA VAL A 292 -7.91 17.48 -1.52
C VAL A 292 -9.40 17.53 -1.12
N ARG A 293 -10.12 18.58 -1.56
CA ARG A 293 -11.57 18.72 -1.29
C ARG A 293 -12.40 17.61 -1.93
N GLN A 294 -12.12 17.25 -3.18
CA GLN A 294 -12.80 16.14 -3.85
C GLN A 294 -12.61 14.82 -3.12
N CYS A 295 -11.41 14.58 -2.58
CA CYS A 295 -11.14 13.40 -1.75
C CYS A 295 -11.97 13.42 -0.47
N GLN A 296 -12.04 14.55 0.23
CA GLN A 296 -12.87 14.72 1.43
C GLN A 296 -14.37 14.53 1.14
N GLU A 297 -14.88 15.13 0.05
CA GLU A 297 -16.27 14.99 -0.39
C GLU A 297 -16.62 13.56 -0.82
N ALA A 298 -15.65 12.84 -1.37
CA ALA A 298 -15.78 11.43 -1.71
C ALA A 298 -15.72 10.51 -0.48
N GLY A 299 -15.49 11.07 0.72
CA GLY A 299 -15.37 10.31 1.97
C GLY A 299 -14.06 9.54 2.09
N LEU A 300 -13.02 9.96 1.36
CA LEU A 300 -11.68 9.38 1.53
C LEU A 300 -11.01 9.97 2.77
N ASP A 301 -10.18 9.17 3.40
CA ASP A 301 -9.49 9.54 4.63
C ASP A 301 -8.26 10.41 4.30
N VAL A 302 -8.44 11.73 4.37
CA VAL A 302 -7.40 12.73 4.09
C VAL A 302 -6.74 13.09 5.40
N GLU A 303 -5.49 12.69 5.54
CA GLU A 303 -4.67 12.90 6.72
C GLU A 303 -3.65 14.02 6.52
N GLY A 304 -3.13 14.56 7.63
CA GLY A 304 -2.07 15.56 7.67
C GLY A 304 -2.55 17.01 7.74
N LEU A 305 -3.85 17.28 7.61
CA LEU A 305 -4.42 18.58 7.88
C LEU A 305 -4.59 18.77 9.40
N PRO A 306 -4.14 19.91 10.00
CA PRO A 306 -4.37 20.20 11.41
C PRO A 306 -5.86 20.22 11.80
N GLU A 307 -6.70 20.73 10.92
CA GLU A 307 -8.17 20.70 10.96
C GLU A 307 -8.69 20.50 9.54
N THR A 308 -9.93 20.09 9.38
CA THR A 308 -10.53 19.70 8.07
C THR A 308 -10.29 20.72 6.95
N ASP A 309 -10.31 22.02 7.26
CA ASP A 309 -10.18 23.11 6.30
C ASP A 309 -8.94 24.00 6.54
N ILE A 310 -8.01 23.57 7.38
CA ILE A 310 -6.82 24.35 7.74
C ILE A 310 -5.57 23.61 7.27
N ILE A 311 -4.62 24.35 6.71
CA ILE A 311 -3.30 23.87 6.33
C ILE A 311 -2.23 24.79 6.89
N ASN A 312 -1.10 24.23 7.32
CA ASN A 312 0.06 25.01 7.67
C ASN A 312 0.90 25.34 6.45
N ILE A 313 1.38 26.57 6.42
CA ILE A 313 2.22 27.13 5.37
C ILE A 313 3.51 27.68 5.96
N VAL A 314 4.56 27.72 5.15
CA VAL A 314 5.83 28.36 5.50
C VAL A 314 5.66 29.88 5.44
N LYS A 315 5.89 30.59 6.59
CA LYS A 315 5.85 32.05 6.63
C LYS A 315 7.03 32.66 5.89
N ASN A 316 6.76 33.73 5.12
CA ASN A 316 7.78 34.50 4.41
C ASN A 316 8.62 33.68 3.41
N ALA A 317 8.11 32.56 2.92
CA ALA A 317 8.73 31.89 1.79
C ALA A 317 8.74 32.87 0.60
N ARG A 318 9.95 33.27 0.13
CA ARG A 318 10.07 34.04 -1.10
C ARG A 318 9.85 33.06 -2.26
N ILE A 319 8.75 33.22 -2.98
CA ILE A 319 8.52 32.49 -4.21
C ILE A 319 9.26 33.25 -5.29
N ASP A 320 10.41 32.74 -5.72
CA ASP A 320 11.12 33.27 -6.87
C ASP A 320 10.41 32.71 -8.12
N TYR A 321 9.55 33.51 -8.71
CA TYR A 321 9.00 33.24 -10.03
C TYR A 321 10.12 33.43 -11.08
N ASN A 322 10.74 32.32 -11.49
CA ASN A 322 11.62 32.29 -12.65
C ASN A 322 10.85 32.14 -13.97
#